data_19980aa9a98b6a1078f4699717ce8c76
#
_entry.id   19980aa9a98b6a1078f4699717ce8c76
#
_cell.length_a   1.000
_cell.length_b   1.000
_cell.length_c   1.000
_cell.angle_alpha   90.00
_cell.angle_beta   90.00
_cell.angle_gamma   90.00
#
_symmetry.space_group_name_H-M   'P 1'
#
loop_
_entity.id
_entity.type
_entity.pdbx_description
1 polymer ?
#
loop_
_entity_poly.entity_id
_entity_poly.type
_entity_poly.pdbx_seq_one_letter_code
_entity_poly.pdbx_strand_id
1 'polypeptide(L)'
;MRTYLLLVAAFFFATSQVQAQQPVFDLHVHLHHREASLREYEAQVAADGVEITGLGVMWFGGPNQALQGDIEHVRLNNDWVIDLAAKSSKLLPIGTVHPYDGDAALSELRRIAGRGIKVLKLHPHTQKFDSADPRVLALVNLAGQLGVIVLMDNANILPGDSEKLFNLALQAPKTTFIFAHMGGLNFRFWNILAAARTAENLFANNIYFDISFMVALVGASPIENEFAWTIRNVGVDHVLLGSDFPQASLAQNLNALNKLSLSDSEKAAIRYGNAQKLFGLIPRQ
;
A
#
# COMPACT_ATOMS: atom_id res chain seq x y z
N MET A 1 -75.29 18.33 -19.16
CA MET A 1 -74.31 17.55 -18.33
C MET A 1 -72.94 17.84 -18.87
N ARG A 2 -72.14 18.61 -18.10
CA ARG A 2 -70.76 18.92 -18.45
C ARG A 2 -69.84 18.07 -17.52
N THR A 3 -69.12 17.13 -18.14
CA THR A 3 -68.19 16.25 -17.44
C THR A 3 -66.87 16.96 -17.30
N TYR A 4 -66.42 17.24 -16.06
CA TYR A 4 -65.08 17.77 -15.76
C TYR A 4 -64.11 16.63 -15.61
N LEU A 5 -63.08 16.58 -16.46
CA LEU A 5 -61.95 15.67 -16.36
C LEU A 5 -60.89 16.29 -15.39
N LEU A 6 -60.70 15.69 -14.23
CA LEU A 6 -59.62 16.07 -13.29
C LEU A 6 -58.33 15.37 -13.76
N LEU A 7 -57.34 16.16 -14.22
CA LEU A 7 -55.97 15.70 -14.44
C LEU A 7 -55.24 15.72 -13.09
N VAL A 8 -54.91 14.55 -12.57
CA VAL A 8 -54.01 14.40 -11.42
C VAL A 8 -52.58 14.37 -11.95
N ALA A 9 -51.80 15.44 -11.75
CA ALA A 9 -50.39 15.47 -12.06
C ALA A 9 -49.61 14.79 -10.91
N ALA A 10 -49.07 13.60 -11.16
CA ALA A 10 -48.19 12.91 -10.25
C ALA A 10 -46.78 13.54 -10.33
N PHE A 11 -46.38 14.29 -9.32
CA PHE A 11 -45.02 14.76 -9.16
C PHE A 11 -44.14 13.60 -8.64
N PHE A 12 -43.31 13.04 -9.50
CA PHE A 12 -42.23 12.15 -9.11
C PHE A 12 -41.08 13.02 -8.52
N PHE A 13 -40.99 13.04 -7.21
CA PHE A 13 -39.75 13.52 -6.54
C PHE A 13 -38.67 12.47 -6.75
N ALA A 14 -37.77 12.72 -7.71
CA ALA A 14 -36.53 11.99 -7.79
C ALA A 14 -35.67 12.38 -6.58
N THR A 15 -35.70 11.58 -5.53
CA THR A 15 -34.70 11.66 -4.45
C THR A 15 -33.39 11.19 -5.05
N SER A 16 -32.50 12.13 -5.41
CA SER A 16 -31.12 11.83 -5.65
C SER A 16 -30.55 11.27 -4.35
N GLN A 17 -30.39 9.96 -4.26
CA GLN A 17 -29.60 9.36 -3.22
C GLN A 17 -28.18 9.89 -3.41
N VAL A 18 -27.73 10.75 -2.52
CA VAL A 18 -26.31 11.08 -2.36
C VAL A 18 -25.63 9.76 -2.01
N GLN A 19 -24.98 9.15 -3.01
CA GLN A 19 -24.23 7.92 -2.80
C GLN A 19 -23.12 8.27 -1.83
N ALA A 20 -23.19 7.73 -0.62
CA ALA A 20 -22.18 7.96 0.40
C ALA A 20 -20.81 7.67 -0.21
N GLN A 21 -19.91 8.65 -0.15
CA GLN A 21 -18.57 8.54 -0.70
C GLN A 21 -17.85 7.39 0.00
N GLN A 22 -17.36 6.44 -0.77
CA GLN A 22 -16.81 5.22 -0.20
C GLN A 22 -15.42 5.48 0.38
N PRO A 23 -15.09 4.95 1.57
CA PRO A 23 -13.81 5.22 2.22
C PRO A 23 -12.63 4.73 1.37
N VAL A 24 -11.53 5.51 1.38
CA VAL A 24 -10.30 5.22 0.65
C VAL A 24 -9.12 5.36 1.60
N PHE A 25 -8.22 4.38 1.60
CA PHE A 25 -6.92 4.45 2.23
C PHE A 25 -5.84 4.30 1.16
N ASP A 26 -4.99 5.32 1.00
CA ASP A 26 -3.85 5.30 0.09
C ASP A 26 -2.58 4.93 0.85
N LEU A 27 -2.07 3.71 0.64
CA LEU A 27 -0.90 3.23 1.39
C LEU A 27 0.42 3.85 0.92
N HIS A 28 0.53 4.34 -0.33
CA HIS A 28 1.81 4.54 -1.00
C HIS A 28 1.97 5.98 -1.50
N VAL A 29 2.34 6.91 -0.58
CA VAL A 29 2.51 8.33 -0.92
C VAL A 29 3.91 8.81 -0.55
N HIS A 30 4.70 9.19 -1.58
CA HIS A 30 6.04 9.74 -1.41
C HIS A 30 6.00 11.26 -1.26
N LEU A 31 6.53 11.76 -0.16
CA LEU A 31 6.61 13.20 0.13
C LEU A 31 8.00 13.76 -0.21
N HIS A 32 8.34 13.76 -1.51
CA HIS A 32 9.68 14.14 -2.00
C HIS A 32 10.10 15.54 -1.57
N HIS A 33 9.17 16.50 -1.49
CA HIS A 33 9.37 17.86 -1.05
C HIS A 33 8.65 18.15 0.27
N ARG A 34 8.60 17.13 1.16
CA ARG A 34 8.02 17.22 2.50
C ARG A 34 6.57 17.73 2.47
N GLU A 35 6.23 18.74 3.29
CA GLU A 35 4.87 19.30 3.39
C GLU A 35 4.36 19.91 2.07
N ALA A 36 5.26 20.31 1.16
CA ALA A 36 4.85 20.78 -0.16
C ALA A 36 4.22 19.65 -0.99
N SER A 37 4.82 18.45 -0.98
CA SER A 37 4.26 17.27 -1.65
C SER A 37 2.93 16.82 -1.01
N LEU A 38 2.79 16.92 0.31
CA LEU A 38 1.52 16.61 0.97
C LEU A 38 0.41 17.56 0.52
N ARG A 39 0.68 18.88 0.49
CA ARG A 39 -0.31 19.85 -0.02
C ARG A 39 -0.66 19.63 -1.49
N GLU A 40 0.33 19.27 -2.31
CA GLU A 40 0.11 18.94 -3.73
C GLU A 40 -0.80 17.71 -3.87
N TYR A 41 -0.51 16.65 -3.12
CA TYR A 41 -1.34 15.45 -3.07
C TYR A 41 -2.77 15.77 -2.63
N GLU A 42 -2.94 16.48 -1.53
CA GLU A 42 -4.26 16.86 -1.00
C GLU A 42 -5.05 17.73 -1.99
N ALA A 43 -4.38 18.68 -2.66
CA ALA A 43 -5.00 19.52 -3.69
C ALA A 43 -5.45 18.70 -4.91
N GLN A 44 -4.63 17.72 -5.36
CA GLN A 44 -4.98 16.82 -6.46
C GLN A 44 -6.18 15.95 -6.09
N VAL A 45 -6.16 15.31 -4.92
CA VAL A 45 -7.25 14.45 -4.42
C VAL A 45 -8.55 15.23 -4.30
N ALA A 46 -8.49 16.48 -3.79
CA ALA A 46 -9.66 17.35 -3.70
C ALA A 46 -10.20 17.77 -5.08
N ALA A 47 -9.33 18.08 -6.03
CA ALA A 47 -9.71 18.42 -7.40
C ALA A 47 -10.36 17.23 -8.12
N ASP A 48 -9.91 16.01 -7.83
CA ASP A 48 -10.46 14.75 -8.36
C ASP A 48 -11.77 14.34 -7.64
N GLY A 49 -12.20 15.07 -6.60
CA GLY A 49 -13.41 14.78 -5.83
C GLY A 49 -13.32 13.49 -4.99
N VAL A 50 -12.12 13.05 -4.64
CA VAL A 50 -11.89 11.86 -3.82
C VAL A 50 -11.80 12.23 -2.35
N GLU A 51 -12.56 11.57 -1.49
CA GLU A 51 -12.44 11.71 -0.04
C GLU A 51 -11.57 10.59 0.53
N ILE A 52 -10.37 10.95 1.04
CA ILE A 52 -9.48 10.01 1.70
C ILE A 52 -9.79 9.91 3.20
N THR A 53 -9.82 8.68 3.70
CA THR A 53 -9.93 8.37 5.12
C THR A 53 -8.59 8.28 5.81
N GLY A 54 -7.54 7.96 5.06
CA GLY A 54 -6.17 7.92 5.55
C GLY A 54 -5.17 7.64 4.44
N LEU A 55 -3.89 7.88 4.75
CA LEU A 55 -2.80 7.64 3.81
C LEU A 55 -1.50 7.26 4.53
N GLY A 56 -0.74 6.35 3.92
CA GLY A 56 0.63 6.03 4.30
C GLY A 56 1.59 7.03 3.68
N VAL A 57 2.37 7.74 4.50
CA VAL A 57 3.29 8.78 4.04
C VAL A 57 4.73 8.42 4.33
N MET A 58 5.59 8.61 3.34
CA MET A 58 7.02 8.36 3.45
C MET A 58 7.84 9.47 2.80
N TRP A 59 9.01 9.77 3.39
CA TRP A 59 9.97 10.71 2.82
C TRP A 59 10.86 10.07 1.75
N PHE A 60 11.10 8.77 1.90
CA PHE A 60 12.00 7.96 1.10
C PHE A 60 11.38 7.61 -0.26
N GLY A 61 12.19 7.68 -1.31
CA GLY A 61 11.83 7.37 -2.69
C GLY A 61 12.18 8.50 -3.66
N GLY A 62 12.24 8.21 -4.95
CA GLY A 62 12.59 9.17 -5.98
C GLY A 62 13.91 9.89 -5.70
N PRO A 63 13.93 11.23 -5.56
CA PRO A 63 15.14 11.99 -5.28
C PRO A 63 15.68 11.77 -3.86
N ASN A 64 14.87 11.29 -2.94
CA ASN A 64 15.24 11.12 -1.54
C ASN A 64 15.67 9.67 -1.29
N GLN A 65 16.97 9.47 -1.06
CA GLN A 65 17.53 8.14 -0.90
C GLN A 65 18.00 7.89 0.54
N ALA A 66 17.76 6.67 1.05
CA ALA A 66 18.34 6.17 2.29
C ALA A 66 19.57 5.34 1.94
N LEU A 67 20.72 6.01 1.78
CA LEU A 67 21.96 5.37 1.35
C LEU A 67 22.69 4.70 2.52
N GLN A 68 23.48 3.67 2.21
CA GLN A 68 24.37 3.04 3.18
C GLN A 68 25.33 4.05 3.78
N GLY A 69 25.48 4.04 5.10
CA GLY A 69 26.39 4.90 5.86
C GLY A 69 25.81 6.28 6.21
N ASP A 70 24.62 6.63 5.74
CA ASP A 70 24.00 7.94 5.98
C ASP A 70 22.90 7.89 7.06
N ILE A 71 23.22 7.24 8.18
CA ILE A 71 22.25 6.99 9.25
C ILE A 71 21.69 8.28 9.88
N GLU A 72 22.46 9.35 9.95
CA GLU A 72 22.00 10.63 10.51
C GLU A 72 20.96 11.30 9.61
N HIS A 73 21.16 11.26 8.29
CA HIS A 73 20.16 11.72 7.33
C HIS A 73 18.87 10.90 7.43
N VAL A 74 18.99 9.57 7.53
CA VAL A 74 17.85 8.65 7.71
C VAL A 74 17.07 9.01 8.97
N ARG A 75 17.75 9.22 10.10
CA ARG A 75 17.15 9.61 11.39
C ARG A 75 16.37 10.91 11.30
N LEU A 76 16.98 11.94 10.76
CA LEU A 76 16.36 13.26 10.62
C LEU A 76 15.04 13.20 9.82
N ASN A 77 15.03 12.38 8.77
CA ASN A 77 13.85 12.26 7.92
C ASN A 77 12.79 11.30 8.50
N ASN A 78 13.20 10.24 9.21
CA ASN A 78 12.28 9.42 10.00
C ASN A 78 11.59 10.27 11.08
N ASP A 79 12.36 11.11 11.79
CA ASP A 79 11.81 12.00 12.81
C ASP A 79 10.82 12.99 12.19
N TRP A 80 11.16 13.58 11.05
CA TRP A 80 10.29 14.49 10.34
C TRP A 80 8.94 13.83 9.98
N VAL A 81 8.95 12.60 9.40
CA VAL A 81 7.69 11.94 8.99
C VAL A 81 6.84 11.53 10.20
N ILE A 82 7.47 11.15 11.31
CA ILE A 82 6.79 10.86 12.57
C ILE A 82 6.11 12.13 13.11
N ASP A 83 6.84 13.23 13.16
CA ASP A 83 6.33 14.51 13.67
C ASP A 83 5.24 15.10 12.77
N LEU A 84 5.34 14.88 11.44
CA LEU A 84 4.27 15.22 10.51
C LEU A 84 3.00 14.42 10.80
N ALA A 85 3.12 13.11 10.96
CA ALA A 85 1.97 12.24 11.21
C ALA A 85 1.29 12.50 12.57
N ALA A 86 2.03 12.96 13.56
CA ALA A 86 1.48 13.36 14.86
C ALA A 86 0.46 14.51 14.75
N LYS A 87 0.48 15.27 13.65
CA LYS A 87 -0.45 16.41 13.41
C LYS A 87 -1.81 15.97 12.84
N SER A 88 -1.95 14.74 12.38
CA SER A 88 -3.19 14.25 11.76
C SER A 88 -3.36 12.74 11.91
N SER A 89 -4.48 12.32 12.48
CA SER A 89 -4.85 10.90 12.60
C SER A 89 -5.11 10.20 11.26
N LYS A 90 -5.12 10.93 10.15
CA LYS A 90 -5.22 10.36 8.81
C LYS A 90 -3.88 9.86 8.29
N LEU A 91 -2.75 10.29 8.88
CA LEU A 91 -1.42 9.96 8.40
C LEU A 91 -0.86 8.72 9.12
N LEU A 92 -0.49 7.71 8.36
CA LEU A 92 0.29 6.57 8.82
C LEU A 92 1.76 6.82 8.44
N PRO A 93 2.65 7.10 9.41
CA PRO A 93 4.05 7.34 9.10
C PRO A 93 4.77 6.05 8.71
N ILE A 94 5.50 6.09 7.60
CA ILE A 94 6.32 4.99 7.09
C ILE A 94 7.78 5.42 7.19
N GLY A 95 8.56 4.70 8.00
CA GLY A 95 9.99 4.93 8.17
C GLY A 95 10.83 4.08 7.23
N THR A 96 12.15 4.33 7.22
CA THR A 96 13.10 3.50 6.48
C THR A 96 14.43 3.41 7.23
N VAL A 97 15.23 2.41 6.88
CA VAL A 97 16.66 2.26 7.24
C VAL A 97 17.39 1.64 6.06
N HIS A 98 18.73 1.70 6.05
CA HIS A 98 19.50 0.93 5.08
C HIS A 98 19.95 -0.41 5.69
N PRO A 99 19.59 -1.58 5.11
CA PRO A 99 19.89 -2.89 5.71
C PRO A 99 21.40 -3.13 5.96
N TYR A 100 22.24 -2.54 5.09
CA TYR A 100 23.70 -2.73 5.17
C TYR A 100 24.39 -1.88 6.25
N ASP A 101 23.64 -1.03 6.96
CA ASP A 101 24.18 -0.31 8.13
C ASP A 101 24.22 -1.18 9.39
N GLY A 102 23.83 -2.46 9.29
CA GLY A 102 23.99 -3.44 10.35
C GLY A 102 23.36 -3.00 11.67
N ASP A 103 24.14 -2.96 12.74
CA ASP A 103 23.65 -2.60 14.08
C ASP A 103 23.05 -1.19 14.14
N ALA A 104 23.54 -0.25 13.34
CA ALA A 104 22.96 1.09 13.27
C ALA A 104 21.53 1.06 12.69
N ALA A 105 21.28 0.24 11.65
CA ALA A 105 19.94 0.03 11.11
C ALA A 105 19.02 -0.64 12.14
N LEU A 106 19.49 -1.68 12.84
CA LEU A 106 18.73 -2.37 13.88
C LEU A 106 18.38 -1.44 15.05
N SER A 107 19.33 -0.59 15.47
CA SER A 107 19.10 0.41 16.53
C SER A 107 18.07 1.45 16.10
N GLU A 108 18.18 1.94 14.87
CA GLU A 108 17.24 2.91 14.33
C GLU A 108 15.83 2.32 14.19
N LEU A 109 15.70 1.08 13.71
CA LEU A 109 14.40 0.40 13.64
C LEU A 109 13.74 0.29 15.02
N ARG A 110 14.50 -0.09 16.08
CA ARG A 110 13.96 -0.10 17.45
C ARG A 110 13.51 1.28 17.89
N ARG A 111 14.31 2.31 17.59
CA ARG A 111 14.02 3.69 17.96
C ARG A 111 12.72 4.18 17.33
N ILE A 112 12.55 4.02 16.01
CA ILE A 112 11.35 4.49 15.30
C ILE A 112 10.12 3.66 15.63
N ALA A 113 10.24 2.35 15.84
CA ALA A 113 9.17 1.51 16.33
C ALA A 113 8.65 2.00 17.70
N GLY A 114 9.57 2.33 18.62
CA GLY A 114 9.23 2.92 19.93
C GLY A 114 8.57 4.31 19.82
N ARG A 115 8.72 5.01 18.70
CA ARG A 115 8.06 6.28 18.38
C ARG A 115 6.76 6.12 17.58
N GLY A 116 6.29 4.89 17.36
CA GLY A 116 5.00 4.62 16.73
C GLY A 116 5.03 4.28 15.25
N ILE A 117 6.20 4.12 14.64
CA ILE A 117 6.31 3.57 13.27
C ILE A 117 5.79 2.14 13.28
N LYS A 118 4.81 1.87 12.41
CA LYS A 118 4.23 0.53 12.21
C LYS A 118 4.61 -0.08 10.87
N VAL A 119 5.18 0.70 9.97
CA VAL A 119 5.58 0.27 8.62
C VAL A 119 6.98 0.74 8.32
N LEU A 120 7.84 -0.20 7.89
CA LEU A 120 9.20 0.04 7.44
C LEU A 120 9.26 -0.14 5.92
N LYS A 121 9.57 0.92 5.17
CA LYS A 121 9.79 0.85 3.72
C LYS A 121 11.23 0.47 3.41
N LEU A 122 11.41 -0.50 2.51
CA LEU A 122 12.70 -0.90 1.94
C LEU A 122 12.58 -0.97 0.42
N HIS A 123 13.67 -0.65 -0.29
CA HIS A 123 13.68 -0.63 -1.75
C HIS A 123 15.01 -1.19 -2.29
N PRO A 124 15.07 -2.49 -2.65
CA PRO A 124 16.32 -3.16 -3.02
C PRO A 124 17.12 -2.42 -4.09
N HIS A 125 16.45 -1.93 -5.16
CA HIS A 125 17.13 -1.26 -6.28
C HIS A 125 17.73 0.09 -5.91
N THR A 126 16.95 0.98 -5.30
CA THR A 126 17.41 2.35 -5.02
C THR A 126 18.37 2.37 -3.84
N GLN A 127 18.20 1.49 -2.86
CA GLN A 127 19.12 1.31 -1.73
C GLN A 127 20.29 0.36 -2.08
N LYS A 128 20.28 -0.29 -3.24
CA LYS A 128 21.38 -1.16 -3.73
C LYS A 128 21.74 -2.30 -2.77
N PHE A 129 20.75 -3.00 -2.26
CA PHE A 129 20.98 -4.21 -1.47
C PHE A 129 20.36 -5.46 -2.12
N ASP A 130 20.91 -6.62 -1.81
CA ASP A 130 20.32 -7.91 -2.19
C ASP A 130 19.35 -8.39 -1.11
N SER A 131 18.11 -8.67 -1.48
CA SER A 131 17.07 -9.16 -0.55
C SER A 131 17.42 -10.53 0.06
N ALA A 132 18.36 -11.28 -0.53
CA ALA A 132 18.87 -12.55 0.00
C ALA A 132 20.03 -12.38 1.01
N ASP A 133 20.52 -11.15 1.24
CA ASP A 133 21.60 -10.89 2.18
C ASP A 133 21.18 -11.17 3.64
N PRO A 134 22.00 -11.85 4.45
CA PRO A 134 21.67 -12.14 5.85
C PRO A 134 21.35 -10.90 6.71
N ARG A 135 21.91 -9.72 6.36
CA ARG A 135 21.60 -8.46 7.06
C ARG A 135 20.15 -8.02 6.82
N VAL A 136 19.62 -8.27 5.62
CA VAL A 136 18.21 -8.04 5.33
C VAL A 136 17.33 -8.98 6.14
N LEU A 137 17.68 -10.27 6.21
CA LEU A 137 16.95 -11.25 7.01
C LEU A 137 16.96 -10.87 8.50
N ALA A 138 18.09 -10.42 9.04
CA ALA A 138 18.20 -9.96 10.42
C ALA A 138 17.28 -8.74 10.68
N LEU A 139 17.26 -7.78 9.76
CA LEU A 139 16.46 -6.57 9.87
C LEU A 139 14.95 -6.89 9.84
N VAL A 140 14.50 -7.72 8.88
CA VAL A 140 13.07 -8.05 8.77
C VAL A 140 12.60 -8.93 9.93
N ASN A 141 13.43 -9.84 10.44
CA ASN A 141 13.10 -10.60 11.64
C ASN A 141 12.94 -9.69 12.88
N LEU A 142 13.78 -8.67 13.01
CA LEU A 142 13.60 -7.67 14.07
C LEU A 142 12.30 -6.88 13.88
N ALA A 143 11.96 -6.49 12.65
CA ALA A 143 10.69 -5.82 12.35
C ALA A 143 9.51 -6.66 12.84
N GLY A 144 9.48 -7.96 12.52
CA GLY A 144 8.43 -8.89 13.00
C GLY A 144 8.36 -9.00 14.52
N GLN A 145 9.53 -9.03 15.22
CA GLN A 145 9.57 -9.04 16.69
C GLN A 145 9.00 -7.76 17.30
N LEU A 146 9.13 -6.62 16.61
CA LEU A 146 8.63 -5.32 17.05
C LEU A 146 7.18 -5.05 16.59
N GLY A 147 6.56 -5.98 15.86
CA GLY A 147 5.24 -5.77 15.26
C GLY A 147 5.23 -4.71 14.14
N VAL A 148 6.38 -4.47 13.52
CA VAL A 148 6.53 -3.55 12.37
C VAL A 148 6.39 -4.33 11.08
N ILE A 149 5.48 -3.88 10.22
CA ILE A 149 5.23 -4.43 8.89
C ILE A 149 6.32 -3.96 7.94
N VAL A 150 6.81 -4.83 7.07
CA VAL A 150 7.83 -4.48 6.07
C VAL A 150 7.16 -4.24 4.72
N LEU A 151 7.13 -2.98 4.27
CA LEU A 151 6.74 -2.59 2.91
C LEU A 151 7.98 -2.61 2.03
N MET A 152 8.10 -3.64 1.18
CA MET A 152 9.27 -3.81 0.32
C MET A 152 8.89 -3.62 -1.14
N ASP A 153 9.70 -2.82 -1.86
CA ASP A 153 9.51 -2.65 -3.30
C ASP A 153 9.64 -4.00 -4.02
N ASN A 154 8.72 -4.23 -4.93
CA ASN A 154 8.67 -5.41 -5.79
C ASN A 154 8.10 -5.05 -7.18
N ALA A 155 8.64 -4.03 -7.81
CA ALA A 155 8.33 -3.76 -9.22
C ALA A 155 8.86 -4.86 -10.15
N ASN A 156 9.70 -5.75 -9.63
CA ASN A 156 10.32 -6.88 -10.33
C ASN A 156 11.01 -6.45 -11.65
N ILE A 157 11.75 -5.33 -11.57
CA ILE A 157 12.50 -4.77 -12.70
C ILE A 157 13.65 -5.71 -13.08
N LEU A 158 14.26 -6.37 -12.08
CA LEU A 158 15.29 -7.40 -12.31
C LEU A 158 14.70 -8.80 -12.17
N PRO A 159 15.08 -9.74 -13.04
CA PRO A 159 14.67 -11.12 -12.92
C PRO A 159 15.05 -11.73 -11.57
N GLY A 160 14.14 -12.48 -10.96
CA GLY A 160 14.37 -13.17 -9.69
C GLY A 160 14.06 -12.35 -8.44
N ASP A 161 13.61 -11.08 -8.55
CA ASP A 161 13.29 -10.27 -7.38
C ASP A 161 12.13 -10.87 -6.57
N SER A 162 11.05 -11.25 -7.23
CA SER A 162 9.88 -11.84 -6.55
C SER A 162 10.23 -13.16 -5.85
N GLU A 163 11.08 -13.99 -6.47
CA GLU A 163 11.56 -15.25 -5.92
C GLU A 163 12.40 -15.03 -4.66
N LYS A 164 13.29 -14.03 -4.65
CA LYS A 164 14.07 -13.65 -3.47
C LYS A 164 13.19 -13.16 -2.34
N LEU A 165 12.18 -12.33 -2.65
CA LEU A 165 11.25 -11.80 -1.67
C LEU A 165 10.35 -12.89 -1.08
N PHE A 166 9.87 -13.82 -1.90
CA PHE A 166 9.13 -14.99 -1.41
C PHE A 166 9.99 -15.82 -0.46
N ASN A 167 11.23 -16.10 -0.83
CA ASN A 167 12.16 -16.85 0.01
C ASN A 167 12.47 -16.13 1.33
N LEU A 168 12.63 -14.80 1.29
CA LEU A 168 12.79 -13.98 2.50
C LEU A 168 11.58 -14.09 3.43
N ALA A 169 10.36 -14.06 2.88
CA ALA A 169 9.14 -14.18 3.66
C ALA A 169 8.98 -15.56 4.31
N LEU A 170 9.39 -16.64 3.63
CA LEU A 170 9.44 -17.99 4.20
C LEU A 170 10.41 -18.09 5.38
N GLN A 171 11.55 -17.39 5.32
CA GLN A 171 12.57 -17.38 6.38
C GLN A 171 12.19 -16.46 7.56
N ALA A 172 11.23 -15.56 7.39
CA ALA A 172 10.78 -14.63 8.42
C ALA A 172 9.26 -14.77 8.71
N PRO A 173 8.79 -15.94 9.20
CA PRO A 173 7.36 -16.24 9.31
C PRO A 173 6.59 -15.38 10.32
N LYS A 174 7.29 -14.68 11.22
CA LYS A 174 6.70 -13.75 12.20
C LYS A 174 6.57 -12.32 11.68
N THR A 175 7.13 -12.03 10.50
CA THR A 175 7.12 -10.71 9.90
C THR A 175 6.00 -10.63 8.88
N THR A 176 5.16 -9.61 8.99
CA THR A 176 4.18 -9.30 7.94
C THR A 176 4.87 -8.47 6.86
N PHE A 177 4.76 -8.91 5.62
CA PHE A 177 5.27 -8.21 4.45
C PHE A 177 4.15 -7.62 3.63
N ILE A 178 4.39 -6.44 3.04
CA ILE A 178 3.62 -5.88 1.94
C ILE A 178 4.60 -5.73 0.77
N PHE A 179 4.38 -6.46 -0.31
CA PHE A 179 5.19 -6.30 -1.52
C PHE A 179 4.51 -5.29 -2.44
N ALA A 180 5.16 -4.13 -2.59
CA ALA A 180 4.66 -3.06 -3.43
C ALA A 180 4.64 -3.47 -4.90
N HIS A 181 3.68 -2.91 -5.65
CA HIS A 181 3.51 -3.15 -7.09
C HIS A 181 3.24 -4.62 -7.48
N MET A 182 3.00 -5.50 -6.49
CA MET A 182 2.60 -6.91 -6.68
C MET A 182 3.45 -7.67 -7.73
N GLY A 183 4.75 -7.40 -7.82
CA GLY A 183 5.64 -8.06 -8.79
C GLY A 183 5.66 -7.42 -10.18
N GLY A 184 5.12 -6.20 -10.35
CA GLY A 184 5.09 -5.54 -11.65
C GLY A 184 4.40 -6.40 -12.71
N LEU A 185 4.92 -6.41 -13.93
CA LEU A 185 4.38 -7.26 -15.01
C LEU A 185 4.58 -8.76 -14.77
N ASN A 186 5.41 -9.15 -13.81
CA ASN A 186 5.59 -10.54 -13.37
C ASN A 186 4.63 -10.94 -12.22
N PHE A 187 3.53 -10.23 -12.03
CA PHE A 187 2.54 -10.51 -10.97
C PHE A 187 2.05 -11.98 -10.96
N ARG A 188 2.11 -12.65 -12.09
CA ARG A 188 1.72 -14.07 -12.24
C ARG A 188 2.52 -15.00 -11.33
N PHE A 189 3.76 -14.64 -10.98
CA PHE A 189 4.59 -15.40 -10.04
C PHE A 189 3.87 -15.63 -8.72
N TRP A 190 3.14 -14.64 -8.22
CA TRP A 190 2.50 -14.71 -6.91
C TRP A 190 1.36 -15.74 -6.81
N ASN A 191 0.91 -16.31 -7.93
CA ASN A 191 0.00 -17.45 -7.89
C ASN A 191 0.61 -18.68 -7.20
N ILE A 192 1.94 -18.72 -6.98
CA ILE A 192 2.62 -19.73 -6.17
C ILE A 192 2.06 -19.81 -4.74
N LEU A 193 1.49 -18.71 -4.21
CA LEU A 193 0.93 -18.69 -2.87
C LEU A 193 -0.26 -19.64 -2.71
N ALA A 194 -1.02 -19.89 -3.78
CA ALA A 194 -2.09 -20.90 -3.77
C ALA A 194 -1.54 -22.30 -3.47
N ALA A 195 -0.40 -22.66 -4.08
CA ALA A 195 0.29 -23.92 -3.81
C ALA A 195 1.01 -23.89 -2.44
N ALA A 196 1.65 -22.78 -2.07
CA ALA A 196 2.37 -22.67 -0.80
C ALA A 196 1.46 -22.88 0.42
N ARG A 197 0.19 -22.42 0.34
CA ARG A 197 -0.81 -22.64 1.41
C ARG A 197 -1.20 -24.09 1.61
N THR A 198 -1.01 -24.95 0.61
CA THR A 198 -1.31 -26.39 0.73
C THR A 198 -0.15 -27.18 1.35
N ALA A 199 1.05 -26.60 1.39
CA ALA A 199 2.23 -27.24 1.95
C ALA A 199 2.27 -27.03 3.48
N GLU A 200 2.19 -28.14 4.21
CA GLU A 200 2.17 -28.10 5.67
C GLU A 200 3.45 -27.46 6.24
N ASN A 201 3.27 -26.51 7.16
CA ASN A 201 4.35 -25.79 7.85
C ASN A 201 5.33 -25.01 6.96
N LEU A 202 5.00 -24.80 5.69
CA LEU A 202 5.88 -24.05 4.78
C LEU A 202 5.65 -22.53 4.82
N PHE A 203 4.38 -22.10 4.81
CA PHE A 203 4.03 -20.71 4.58
C PHE A 203 3.10 -20.15 5.67
N ALA A 204 3.54 -19.07 6.33
CA ALA A 204 2.79 -18.45 7.43
C ALA A 204 1.64 -17.53 6.96
N ASN A 205 1.38 -17.44 5.66
CA ASN A 205 0.42 -16.52 5.04
C ASN A 205 0.61 -15.04 5.44
N ASN A 206 1.87 -14.64 5.56
CA ASN A 206 2.32 -13.34 6.08
C ASN A 206 2.62 -12.32 4.97
N ILE A 207 2.21 -12.59 3.72
CA ILE A 207 2.45 -11.73 2.56
C ILE A 207 1.16 -11.01 2.18
N TYR A 208 1.25 -9.69 2.10
CA TYR A 208 0.28 -8.78 1.53
C TYR A 208 0.88 -8.12 0.29
N PHE A 209 0.04 -7.47 -0.50
CA PHE A 209 0.45 -6.73 -1.69
C PHE A 209 -0.16 -5.34 -1.71
N ASP A 210 0.61 -4.40 -2.24
CA ASP A 210 0.13 -3.09 -2.65
C ASP A 210 0.11 -3.07 -4.18
N ILE A 211 -1.01 -2.67 -4.77
CA ILE A 211 -1.20 -2.62 -6.22
C ILE A 211 -1.00 -1.23 -6.81
N SER A 212 -0.35 -0.32 -6.05
CA SER A 212 -0.05 1.04 -6.48
C SER A 212 0.64 1.07 -7.85
N PHE A 213 0.30 2.05 -8.69
CA PHE A 213 0.77 2.18 -10.05
C PHE A 213 0.42 0.99 -10.96
N MET A 214 0.62 -0.26 -10.48
CA MET A 214 0.34 -1.47 -11.29
C MET A 214 -1.11 -1.59 -11.72
N VAL A 215 -2.06 -1.29 -10.83
CA VAL A 215 -3.48 -1.33 -11.20
C VAL A 215 -3.79 -0.33 -12.31
N ALA A 216 -3.15 0.85 -12.30
CA ALA A 216 -3.31 1.84 -13.37
C ALA A 216 -2.69 1.36 -14.69
N LEU A 217 -1.58 0.62 -14.63
CA LEU A 217 -0.91 0.09 -15.81
C LEU A 217 -1.68 -1.08 -16.45
N VAL A 218 -2.28 -1.96 -15.64
CA VAL A 218 -2.95 -3.18 -16.14
C VAL A 218 -4.46 -3.00 -16.33
N GLY A 219 -5.09 -2.05 -15.67
CA GLY A 219 -6.53 -1.79 -15.80
C GLY A 219 -6.90 -1.44 -17.25
N ALA A 220 -7.90 -2.15 -17.80
CA ALA A 220 -8.31 -2.07 -19.19
C ALA A 220 -7.24 -2.53 -20.22
N SER A 221 -6.24 -3.28 -19.78
CA SER A 221 -5.25 -3.93 -20.65
C SER A 221 -5.67 -5.36 -21.01
N PRO A 222 -5.03 -6.01 -22.01
CA PRO A 222 -5.30 -7.42 -22.34
C PRO A 222 -5.03 -8.40 -21.18
N ILE A 223 -4.25 -8.02 -20.18
CA ILE A 223 -3.88 -8.86 -19.02
C ILE A 223 -4.72 -8.56 -17.76
N GLU A 224 -5.73 -7.70 -17.86
CA GLU A 224 -6.59 -7.28 -16.74
C GLU A 224 -7.25 -8.48 -16.05
N ASN A 225 -7.83 -9.40 -16.83
CA ASN A 225 -8.49 -10.58 -16.28
C ASN A 225 -7.53 -11.51 -15.53
N GLU A 226 -6.30 -11.65 -16.00
CA GLU A 226 -5.27 -12.42 -15.30
C GLU A 226 -4.84 -11.74 -14.01
N PHE A 227 -4.76 -10.42 -14.00
CA PHE A 227 -4.45 -9.65 -12.81
C PHE A 227 -5.56 -9.80 -11.75
N ALA A 228 -6.82 -9.66 -12.14
CA ALA A 228 -7.97 -9.90 -11.27
C ALA A 228 -8.01 -11.35 -10.73
N TRP A 229 -7.69 -12.33 -11.57
CA TRP A 229 -7.56 -13.72 -11.17
C TRP A 229 -6.42 -13.91 -10.15
N THR A 230 -5.25 -13.28 -10.38
CA THR A 230 -4.12 -13.35 -9.45
C THR A 230 -4.48 -12.71 -8.09
N ILE A 231 -5.18 -11.56 -8.09
CA ILE A 231 -5.68 -10.93 -6.85
C ILE A 231 -6.52 -11.93 -6.03
N ARG A 232 -7.41 -12.70 -6.67
CA ARG A 232 -8.20 -13.74 -5.98
C ARG A 232 -7.35 -14.90 -5.47
N ASN A 233 -6.36 -15.33 -6.23
CA ASN A 233 -5.48 -16.45 -5.84
C ASN A 233 -4.55 -16.10 -4.69
N VAL A 234 -4.03 -14.87 -4.63
CA VAL A 234 -3.23 -14.42 -3.49
C VAL A 234 -4.08 -14.18 -2.25
N GLY A 235 -5.40 -14.00 -2.43
CA GLY A 235 -6.36 -13.62 -1.41
C GLY A 235 -6.69 -12.14 -1.50
N VAL A 236 -7.96 -11.81 -1.80
CA VAL A 236 -8.41 -10.41 -1.92
C VAL A 236 -8.15 -9.62 -0.63
N ASP A 237 -8.26 -10.27 0.52
CA ASP A 237 -8.01 -9.71 1.85
C ASP A 237 -6.54 -9.40 2.14
N HIS A 238 -5.63 -9.82 1.27
CA HIS A 238 -4.19 -9.54 1.33
C HIS A 238 -3.76 -8.44 0.33
N VAL A 239 -4.69 -7.77 -0.34
CA VAL A 239 -4.38 -6.75 -1.35
C VAL A 239 -4.82 -5.37 -0.87
N LEU A 240 -3.93 -4.38 -1.00
CA LEU A 240 -4.09 -3.01 -0.55
C LEU A 240 -4.02 -2.04 -1.75
N LEU A 241 -4.72 -0.91 -1.63
CA LEU A 241 -4.61 0.18 -2.58
C LEU A 241 -3.47 1.11 -2.20
N GLY A 242 -2.75 1.60 -3.19
CA GLY A 242 -1.81 2.71 -3.13
C GLY A 242 -1.84 3.52 -4.41
N SER A 243 -1.37 4.75 -4.38
CA SER A 243 -1.20 5.56 -5.59
C SER A 243 0.18 5.44 -6.20
N ASP A 244 1.22 5.34 -5.37
CA ASP A 244 2.62 5.59 -5.73
C ASP A 244 2.83 7.06 -6.15
N PHE A 245 2.09 7.99 -5.50
CA PHE A 245 2.27 9.42 -5.76
C PHE A 245 3.73 9.84 -5.50
N PRO A 246 4.35 10.66 -6.38
CA PRO A 246 3.76 11.39 -7.49
C PRO A 246 3.79 10.66 -8.85
N GLN A 247 4.16 9.38 -8.92
CA GLN A 247 4.26 8.64 -10.19
C GLN A 247 2.88 8.45 -10.86
N ALA A 248 1.85 8.21 -10.05
CA ALA A 248 0.47 8.17 -10.50
C ALA A 248 -0.44 8.87 -9.49
N SER A 249 -1.60 9.38 -9.96
CA SER A 249 -2.61 9.94 -9.07
C SER A 249 -3.44 8.84 -8.39
N LEU A 250 -4.00 9.16 -7.21
CA LEU A 250 -4.96 8.27 -6.56
C LEU A 250 -6.19 8.02 -7.46
N ALA A 251 -6.68 9.04 -8.16
CA ALA A 251 -7.81 8.91 -9.08
C ALA A 251 -7.52 7.96 -10.25
N GLN A 252 -6.30 7.96 -10.80
CA GLN A 252 -5.90 7.01 -11.84
C GLN A 252 -5.98 5.57 -11.32
N ASN A 253 -5.45 5.30 -10.11
CA ASN A 253 -5.48 3.97 -9.50
C ASN A 253 -6.90 3.54 -9.14
N LEU A 254 -7.74 4.44 -8.60
CA LEU A 254 -9.15 4.15 -8.30
C LEU A 254 -9.96 3.85 -9.57
N ASN A 255 -9.78 4.65 -10.63
CA ASN A 255 -10.46 4.44 -11.91
C ASN A 255 -10.07 3.09 -12.53
N ALA A 256 -8.80 2.71 -12.42
CA ALA A 256 -8.33 1.41 -12.89
C ALA A 256 -8.89 0.26 -12.04
N LEU A 257 -8.86 0.37 -10.70
CA LEU A 257 -9.46 -0.61 -9.78
C LEU A 257 -10.95 -0.82 -10.10
N ASN A 258 -11.69 0.26 -10.39
CA ASN A 258 -13.11 0.17 -10.74
C ASN A 258 -13.37 -0.59 -12.05
N LYS A 259 -12.40 -0.62 -12.97
CA LYS A 259 -12.49 -1.36 -14.23
C LYS A 259 -12.15 -2.84 -14.12
N LEU A 260 -11.43 -3.24 -13.06
CA LEU A 260 -11.09 -4.66 -12.88
C LEU A 260 -12.34 -5.53 -12.75
N SER A 261 -12.27 -6.76 -13.26
CA SER A 261 -13.30 -7.81 -13.18
C SER A 261 -13.45 -8.35 -11.74
N LEU A 262 -13.48 -7.46 -10.76
CA LEU A 262 -13.72 -7.74 -9.34
C LEU A 262 -15.13 -7.30 -8.95
N SER A 263 -15.74 -7.96 -7.96
CA SER A 263 -17.00 -7.53 -7.38
C SER A 263 -16.84 -6.22 -6.58
N ASP A 264 -17.95 -5.52 -6.32
CA ASP A 264 -17.93 -4.28 -5.53
C ASP A 264 -17.42 -4.50 -4.12
N SER A 265 -17.70 -5.66 -3.52
CA SER A 265 -17.17 -6.03 -2.19
C SER A 265 -15.66 -6.28 -2.20
N GLU A 266 -15.13 -6.93 -3.26
CA GLU A 266 -13.69 -7.12 -3.44
C GLU A 266 -12.98 -5.77 -3.63
N LYS A 267 -13.53 -4.89 -4.46
CA LYS A 267 -13.02 -3.53 -4.66
C LYS A 267 -13.04 -2.69 -3.38
N ALA A 268 -14.13 -2.78 -2.60
CA ALA A 268 -14.23 -2.09 -1.32
C ALA A 268 -13.21 -2.60 -0.29
N ALA A 269 -12.97 -3.92 -0.25
CA ALA A 269 -11.94 -4.51 0.59
C ALA A 269 -10.55 -3.97 0.26
N ILE A 270 -10.16 -3.97 -1.02
CA ILE A 270 -8.86 -3.46 -1.51
C ILE A 270 -8.71 -1.97 -1.24
N ARG A 271 -9.77 -1.19 -1.51
CA ARG A 271 -9.75 0.27 -1.39
C ARG A 271 -9.56 0.75 0.06
N TYR A 272 -10.12 0.04 1.05
CA TYR A 272 -10.10 0.47 2.45
C TYR A 272 -10.10 -0.68 3.46
N GLY A 273 -10.98 -1.68 3.28
CA GLY A 273 -11.29 -2.66 4.33
C GLY A 273 -10.07 -3.46 4.80
N ASN A 274 -9.17 -3.79 3.89
CA ASN A 274 -7.95 -4.54 4.20
C ASN A 274 -6.94 -3.67 4.97
N ALA A 275 -6.75 -2.41 4.57
CA ALA A 275 -5.92 -1.47 5.30
C ALA A 275 -6.46 -1.21 6.70
N GLN A 276 -7.79 -1.06 6.84
CA GLN A 276 -8.45 -0.90 8.14
C GLN A 276 -8.13 -2.06 9.08
N LYS A 277 -8.24 -3.30 8.60
CA LYS A 277 -7.94 -4.50 9.41
C LYS A 277 -6.45 -4.59 9.75
N LEU A 278 -5.59 -4.41 8.74
CA LEU A 278 -4.14 -4.61 8.90
C LEU A 278 -3.51 -3.58 9.84
N PHE A 279 -3.92 -2.31 9.75
CA PHE A 279 -3.34 -1.22 10.54
C PHE A 279 -4.16 -0.88 11.81
N GLY A 280 -5.29 -1.55 12.04
CA GLY A 280 -6.16 -1.28 13.19
C GLY A 280 -6.79 0.11 13.12
N LEU A 281 -7.18 0.58 11.92
CA LEU A 281 -7.78 1.89 11.74
C LEU A 281 -9.21 1.88 12.30
N ILE A 282 -9.51 2.81 13.21
CA ILE A 282 -10.85 2.92 13.77
C ILE A 282 -11.74 3.68 12.77
N PRO A 283 -12.91 3.14 12.38
CA PRO A 283 -13.86 3.89 11.56
C PRO A 283 -14.29 5.16 12.31
N ARG A 284 -14.31 6.30 11.63
CA ARG A 284 -14.98 7.48 12.20
C ARG A 284 -16.49 7.24 12.18
N GLN A 285 -17.11 7.36 13.34
CA GLN A 285 -18.57 7.40 13.49
C GLN A 285 -19.12 8.73 12.92
#